data_67a32220bfdce2d80ef127184df0ea79
#
_entry.id   67a32220bfdce2d80ef127184df0ea79
#
_cell.length_a   1.000
_cell.length_b   1.000
_cell.length_c   1.000
_cell.angle_alpha   90.00
_cell.angle_beta   90.00
_cell.angle_gamma   90.00
#
_symmetry.space_group_name_H-M   'P 1'
#
loop_
_entity.id
_entity.type
_entity.pdbx_description
1 polymer ?
#
loop_
_entity_poly.entity_id
_entity_poly.type
_entity_poly.pdbx_seq_one_letter_code
_entity_poly.pdbx_strand_id
1 'polypeptide(L)'
;MPRPPRLEFANAVYHVTSRGVHRSAIFRDDNDRACLPAISALAFNEGDAQAFAYCLMGNHYHFVLQTRHANLSALMHRINSVYSAAFNRRHGLCGTVFEPRFKAAHVDRDTYLLEACRYVDLNPVRAGLIESAGDWAWSSHGAHTGRRPSPRWLASEELHGILMAQSSAARTGSAEQRYAEWVEAGRDIDLWRQSLLGGRFLGDAAFAERVRQEAASR
;
A
#
# COMPACT_ATOMS: atom_id res chain seq x y z
N MET A 1 -8.78 3.86 27.91
CA MET A 1 -7.45 4.47 27.74
C MET A 1 -7.31 4.98 26.32
N PRO A 2 -6.80 6.19 26.09
CA PRO A 2 -6.46 6.66 24.77
C PRO A 2 -5.42 5.73 24.15
N ARG A 3 -5.58 5.37 22.85
CA ARG A 3 -4.56 4.58 22.17
C ARG A 3 -3.30 5.41 21.97
N PRO A 4 -2.11 4.83 22.13
CA PRO A 4 -0.85 5.57 21.94
C PRO A 4 -0.77 6.19 20.54
N PRO A 5 -0.06 7.31 20.39
CA PRO A 5 0.25 7.92 19.10
C PRO A 5 0.85 6.90 18.15
N ARG A 6 0.71 7.14 16.85
CA ARG A 6 1.36 6.32 15.83
C ARG A 6 2.82 6.70 15.75
N LEU A 7 3.69 5.71 15.56
CA LEU A 7 5.10 5.96 15.28
C LEU A 7 5.21 6.47 13.84
N GLU A 8 5.76 7.65 13.65
CA GLU A 8 5.91 8.28 12.34
C GLU A 8 7.29 8.94 12.26
N PHE A 9 8.05 8.67 11.19
CA PHE A 9 9.33 9.33 10.95
C PHE A 9 9.50 9.69 9.48
N ALA A 10 10.44 10.59 9.23
CA ALA A 10 10.84 10.94 7.88
C ALA A 10 11.41 9.72 7.14
N ASN A 11 11.08 9.61 5.86
CA ASN A 11 11.51 8.53 4.96
C ASN A 11 11.05 7.11 5.36
N ALA A 12 10.14 6.98 6.31
CA ALA A 12 9.62 5.68 6.70
C ALA A 12 8.68 5.10 5.63
N VAL A 13 8.78 3.80 5.43
CA VAL A 13 7.88 3.04 4.56
C VAL A 13 6.82 2.34 5.42
N TYR A 14 5.60 2.38 4.94
CA TYR A 14 4.45 1.82 5.64
C TYR A 14 3.61 0.96 4.70
N HIS A 15 3.15 -0.18 5.19
CA HIS A 15 1.95 -0.81 4.63
C HIS A 15 0.73 -0.29 5.39
N VAL A 16 -0.20 0.30 4.66
CA VAL A 16 -1.41 0.93 5.21
C VAL A 16 -2.65 0.22 4.68
N THR A 17 -3.63 0.04 5.56
CA THR A 17 -4.97 -0.47 5.18
C THR A 17 -6.05 0.39 5.82
N SER A 18 -6.99 0.88 5.01
CA SER A 18 -8.25 1.47 5.49
C SER A 18 -9.41 0.59 5.07
N ARG A 19 -10.34 0.35 6.00
CA ARG A 19 -11.47 -0.55 5.80
C ARG A 19 -12.79 0.18 6.07
N GLY A 20 -13.81 -0.19 5.34
CA GLY A 20 -15.17 0.31 5.54
C GLY A 20 -15.74 -0.09 6.90
N VAL A 21 -16.49 0.83 7.52
CA VAL A 21 -17.24 0.59 8.76
C VAL A 21 -18.10 -0.66 8.60
N HIS A 22 -18.09 -1.52 9.60
CA HIS A 22 -18.79 -2.81 9.58
C HIS A 22 -18.45 -3.70 8.38
N ARG A 23 -17.25 -3.53 7.80
CA ARG A 23 -16.80 -4.18 6.56
C ARG A 23 -17.68 -3.87 5.35
N SER A 24 -18.41 -2.76 5.39
CA SER A 24 -19.23 -2.31 4.26
C SER A 24 -18.38 -1.98 3.04
N ALA A 25 -18.97 -2.10 1.85
CA ALA A 25 -18.32 -1.70 0.61
C ALA A 25 -17.97 -0.21 0.64
N ILE A 26 -16.74 0.10 0.26
CA ILE A 26 -16.26 1.48 0.10
C ILE A 26 -16.19 1.89 -1.38
N PHE A 27 -16.42 0.97 -2.29
CA PHE A 27 -16.56 1.19 -3.73
C PHE A 27 -17.83 0.48 -4.21
N ARG A 28 -18.77 1.21 -4.79
CA ARG A 28 -20.00 0.66 -5.38
C ARG A 28 -19.86 0.39 -6.87
N ASP A 29 -18.96 1.16 -7.51
CA ASP A 29 -18.66 1.05 -8.93
C ASP A 29 -17.24 1.54 -9.27
N ASP A 30 -16.92 1.57 -10.55
CA ASP A 30 -15.59 1.95 -11.05
C ASP A 30 -15.30 3.45 -10.92
N ASN A 31 -16.33 4.31 -10.86
CA ASN A 31 -16.10 5.73 -10.59
C ASN A 31 -15.63 5.96 -9.16
N ASP A 32 -16.15 5.20 -8.19
CA ASP A 32 -15.66 5.25 -6.82
C ASP A 32 -14.19 4.78 -6.77
N ARG A 33 -13.88 3.70 -7.49
CA ARG A 33 -12.49 3.19 -7.56
C ARG A 33 -11.54 4.16 -8.23
N ALA A 34 -11.96 4.84 -9.28
CA ALA A 34 -11.16 5.87 -9.96
C ALA A 34 -10.95 7.12 -9.07
N CYS A 35 -11.93 7.46 -8.23
CA CYS A 35 -11.88 8.63 -7.36
C CYS A 35 -10.77 8.52 -6.29
N LEU A 36 -10.57 7.35 -5.68
CA LEU A 36 -9.59 7.21 -4.59
C LEU A 36 -8.14 7.44 -5.04
N PRO A 37 -7.63 6.85 -6.15
CA PRO A 37 -6.29 7.16 -6.67
C PRO A 37 -6.11 8.62 -7.07
N ALA A 38 -7.14 9.27 -7.63
CA ALA A 38 -7.09 10.68 -7.98
C ALA A 38 -6.93 11.58 -6.73
N ILE A 39 -7.68 11.30 -5.66
CA ILE A 39 -7.54 11.98 -4.37
C ILE A 39 -6.16 11.69 -3.76
N SER A 40 -5.71 10.44 -3.85
CA SER A 40 -4.42 10.03 -3.31
C SER A 40 -3.26 10.73 -4.02
N ALA A 41 -3.34 10.93 -5.33
CA ALA A 41 -2.34 11.67 -6.11
C ALA A 41 -2.14 13.10 -5.59
N LEU A 42 -3.23 13.81 -5.31
CA LEU A 42 -3.17 15.17 -4.74
C LEU A 42 -2.58 15.14 -3.33
N ALA A 43 -3.04 14.22 -2.49
CA ALA A 43 -2.56 14.10 -1.12
C ALA A 43 -1.07 13.70 -1.03
N PHE A 44 -0.59 12.82 -1.92
CA PHE A 44 0.83 12.45 -2.00
C PHE A 44 1.70 13.64 -2.43
N ASN A 45 1.24 14.43 -3.40
CA ASN A 45 1.96 15.63 -3.83
C ASN A 45 2.01 16.69 -2.71
N GLU A 46 0.88 16.95 -2.04
CA GLU A 46 0.80 17.90 -0.92
C GLU A 46 1.61 17.45 0.31
N GLY A 47 1.62 16.14 0.57
CA GLY A 47 2.27 15.54 1.75
C GLY A 47 3.71 15.11 1.53
N ASP A 48 4.29 15.37 0.34
CA ASP A 48 5.62 14.89 -0.07
C ASP A 48 5.79 13.38 0.21
N ALA A 49 4.93 12.59 -0.43
CA ALA A 49 4.88 11.15 -0.29
C ALA A 49 4.80 10.45 -1.65
N GLN A 50 5.16 9.18 -1.68
CA GLN A 50 5.02 8.31 -2.84
C GLN A 50 4.49 6.94 -2.44
N ALA A 51 3.83 6.23 -3.36
CA ALA A 51 3.45 4.85 -3.16
C ALA A 51 4.34 3.92 -3.98
N PHE A 52 4.63 2.74 -3.42
CA PHE A 52 5.28 1.64 -4.12
C PHE A 52 4.28 0.60 -4.61
N ALA A 53 3.15 0.45 -3.93
CA ALA A 53 2.07 -0.41 -4.38
C ALA A 53 0.72 0.06 -3.83
N TYR A 54 -0.35 -0.31 -4.53
CA TYR A 54 -1.72 -0.17 -4.04
C TYR A 54 -2.63 -1.28 -4.55
N CYS A 55 -3.69 -1.58 -3.79
CA CYS A 55 -4.76 -2.45 -4.23
C CYS A 55 -6.08 -2.01 -3.61
N LEU A 56 -7.09 -1.80 -4.46
CA LEU A 56 -8.45 -1.43 -4.08
C LEU A 56 -9.33 -2.69 -4.08
N MET A 57 -9.68 -3.16 -2.90
CA MET A 57 -10.60 -4.28 -2.68
C MET A 57 -12.05 -3.75 -2.57
N GLY A 58 -13.04 -4.61 -2.45
CA GLY A 58 -14.43 -4.14 -2.36
C GLY A 58 -14.75 -3.28 -1.13
N ASN A 59 -14.22 -3.64 0.03
CA ASN A 59 -14.52 -3.00 1.32
C ASN A 59 -13.28 -2.45 2.06
N HIS A 60 -12.13 -2.45 1.43
CA HIS A 60 -10.89 -1.89 1.97
C HIS A 60 -9.90 -1.62 0.85
N TYR A 61 -8.85 -0.90 1.16
CA TYR A 61 -7.72 -0.72 0.25
C TYR A 61 -6.39 -0.86 1.00
N HIS A 62 -5.35 -1.15 0.24
CA HIS A 62 -3.97 -1.22 0.69
C HIS A 62 -3.12 -0.20 -0.04
N PHE A 63 -2.16 0.38 0.69
CA PHE A 63 -1.01 1.09 0.12
C PHE A 63 0.28 0.56 0.76
N VAL A 64 1.33 0.43 -0.03
CA VAL A 64 2.72 0.48 0.43
C VAL A 64 3.22 1.85 0.03
N LEU A 65 3.51 2.71 1.01
CA LEU A 65 3.87 4.10 0.76
C LEU A 65 5.04 4.57 1.62
N GLN A 66 5.76 5.57 1.14
CA GLN A 66 6.80 6.27 1.87
C GLN A 66 6.38 7.71 2.08
N THR A 67 6.59 8.23 3.29
CA THR A 67 6.44 9.65 3.60
C THR A 67 7.81 10.27 3.80
N ARG A 68 8.09 11.41 3.15
CA ARG A 68 9.36 12.15 3.33
C ARG A 68 9.45 12.83 4.70
N HIS A 69 8.29 13.06 5.32
CA HIS A 69 8.14 13.66 6.65
C HIS A 69 7.39 12.71 7.60
N ALA A 70 7.40 13.01 8.90
CA ALA A 70 6.63 12.27 9.91
C ALA A 70 5.14 12.68 9.88
N ASN A 71 4.44 12.46 8.77
CA ASN A 71 3.11 13.00 8.50
C ASN A 71 2.08 11.95 8.00
N LEU A 72 2.33 10.67 8.22
CA LEU A 72 1.44 9.59 7.77
C LEU A 72 -0.01 9.78 8.22
N SER A 73 -0.23 10.17 9.49
CA SER A 73 -1.59 10.36 10.03
C SER A 73 -2.32 11.49 9.32
N ALA A 74 -1.65 12.62 9.05
CA ALA A 74 -2.22 13.75 8.31
C ALA A 74 -2.55 13.36 6.87
N LEU A 75 -1.63 12.67 6.19
CA LEU A 75 -1.79 12.16 4.82
C LEU A 75 -3.02 11.24 4.71
N MET A 76 -3.11 10.25 5.59
CA MET A 76 -4.21 9.29 5.57
C MET A 76 -5.54 9.90 5.98
N HIS A 77 -5.52 10.85 6.91
CA HIS A 77 -6.70 11.63 7.26
C HIS A 77 -7.21 12.42 6.04
N ARG A 78 -6.32 13.09 5.31
CA ARG A 78 -6.67 13.82 4.08
C ARG A 78 -7.32 12.90 3.05
N ILE A 79 -6.69 11.77 2.72
CA ILE A 79 -7.21 10.79 1.74
C ILE A 79 -8.59 10.29 2.16
N ASN A 80 -8.71 9.77 3.39
CA ASN A 80 -9.95 9.15 3.86
C ASN A 80 -11.10 10.16 4.00
N SER A 81 -10.84 11.38 4.48
CA SER A 81 -11.87 12.41 4.67
C SER A 81 -12.40 12.92 3.34
N VAL A 82 -11.50 13.24 2.38
CA VAL A 82 -11.91 13.73 1.06
C VAL A 82 -12.67 12.65 0.28
N TYR A 83 -12.17 11.41 0.34
CA TYR A 83 -12.87 10.29 -0.28
C TYR A 83 -14.26 10.05 0.35
N SER A 84 -14.36 10.05 1.68
CA SER A 84 -15.65 9.87 2.37
C SER A 84 -16.66 10.96 2.00
N ALA A 85 -16.23 12.21 1.91
CA ALA A 85 -17.09 13.30 1.49
C ALA A 85 -17.57 13.12 0.04
N ALA A 86 -16.68 12.73 -0.88
CA ALA A 86 -17.01 12.48 -2.28
C ALA A 86 -17.96 11.28 -2.43
N PHE A 87 -17.69 10.17 -1.75
CA PHE A 87 -18.51 8.97 -1.74
C PHE A 87 -19.92 9.26 -1.20
N ASN A 88 -20.01 9.89 -0.02
CA ASN A 88 -21.30 10.22 0.61
C ASN A 88 -22.12 11.16 -0.26
N ARG A 89 -21.52 12.22 -0.81
CA ARG A 89 -22.21 13.15 -1.73
C ARG A 89 -22.75 12.43 -2.97
N ARG A 90 -21.94 11.53 -3.56
CA ARG A 90 -22.33 10.80 -4.77
C ARG A 90 -23.47 9.83 -4.52
N HIS A 91 -23.50 9.20 -3.36
CA HIS A 91 -24.45 8.13 -3.03
C HIS A 91 -25.60 8.59 -2.12
N GLY A 92 -25.72 9.88 -1.80
CA GLY A 92 -26.76 10.39 -0.92
C GLY A 92 -26.67 9.85 0.51
N LEU A 93 -25.45 9.60 0.99
CA LEU A 93 -25.17 9.05 2.31
C LEU A 93 -24.61 10.10 3.28
N CYS A 94 -24.63 9.77 4.57
CA CYS A 94 -24.01 10.55 5.63
C CYS A 94 -23.25 9.62 6.58
N GLY A 95 -22.37 10.21 7.42
CA GLY A 95 -21.59 9.48 8.42
C GLY A 95 -20.23 9.02 7.93
N THR A 96 -19.60 8.14 8.69
CA THR A 96 -18.24 7.64 8.42
C THR A 96 -18.25 6.50 7.41
N VAL A 97 -17.42 6.60 6.36
CA VAL A 97 -17.20 5.52 5.39
C VAL A 97 -16.20 4.50 5.92
N PHE A 98 -15.13 4.97 6.54
CA PHE A 98 -14.06 4.11 7.06
C PHE A 98 -14.14 3.88 8.56
N GLU A 99 -13.58 2.75 9.01
CA GLU A 99 -13.29 2.51 10.42
C GLU A 99 -12.50 3.69 11.01
N PRO A 100 -12.67 4.01 12.32
CA PRO A 100 -12.11 5.24 12.91
C PRO A 100 -10.60 5.38 12.79
N ARG A 101 -9.87 4.29 12.60
CA ARG A 101 -8.41 4.30 12.50
C ARG A 101 -7.92 3.31 11.44
N PHE A 102 -7.21 3.81 10.45
CA PHE A 102 -6.50 2.96 9.51
C PHE A 102 -5.42 2.12 10.22
N LYS A 103 -5.09 0.96 9.67
CA LYS A 103 -3.97 0.13 10.14
C LYS A 103 -2.72 0.53 9.39
N ALA A 104 -1.57 0.51 10.07
CA ALA A 104 -0.28 0.72 9.44
C ALA A 104 0.77 -0.17 10.11
N ALA A 105 1.61 -0.79 9.31
CA ALA A 105 2.81 -1.47 9.74
C ALA A 105 4.02 -0.79 9.09
N HIS A 106 5.09 -0.57 9.85
CA HIS A 106 6.38 -0.15 9.31
C HIS A 106 6.97 -1.27 8.48
N VAL A 107 7.52 -0.94 7.33
CA VAL A 107 8.16 -1.89 6.42
C VAL A 107 9.67 -1.58 6.38
N ASP A 108 10.48 -2.60 6.66
CA ASP A 108 11.91 -2.51 6.40
C ASP A 108 12.13 -2.42 4.88
N ARG A 109 12.55 -1.23 4.44
CA ARG A 109 12.65 -0.90 3.02
C ARG A 109 13.65 -1.79 2.29
N ASP A 110 14.78 -2.07 2.93
CA ASP A 110 15.89 -2.76 2.27
C ASP A 110 15.60 -4.26 2.12
N THR A 111 14.89 -4.84 3.07
CA THR A 111 14.66 -6.28 3.13
C THR A 111 13.26 -6.69 2.68
N TYR A 112 12.22 -5.90 3.03
CA TYR A 112 10.83 -6.34 2.90
C TYR A 112 9.96 -5.50 1.97
N LEU A 113 10.48 -4.42 1.35
CA LEU A 113 9.68 -3.57 0.47
C LEU A 113 9.06 -4.35 -0.69
N LEU A 114 9.87 -5.13 -1.41
CA LEU A 114 9.39 -5.95 -2.54
C LEU A 114 8.30 -6.92 -2.08
N GLU A 115 8.50 -7.61 -0.96
CA GLU A 115 7.52 -8.53 -0.41
C GLU A 115 6.21 -7.85 0.00
N ALA A 116 6.29 -6.64 0.55
CA ALA A 116 5.11 -5.85 0.86
C ALA A 116 4.33 -5.48 -0.40
N CYS A 117 5.01 -5.09 -1.47
CA CYS A 117 4.40 -4.78 -2.76
C CYS A 117 3.75 -6.03 -3.38
N ARG A 118 4.46 -7.16 -3.40
CA ARG A 118 3.95 -8.44 -3.88
C ARG A 118 2.70 -8.87 -3.09
N TYR A 119 2.74 -8.75 -1.76
CA TYR A 119 1.59 -9.04 -0.92
C TYR A 119 0.38 -8.20 -1.33
N VAL A 120 0.57 -6.90 -1.58
CA VAL A 120 -0.50 -5.98 -1.97
C VAL A 120 -1.05 -6.33 -3.34
N ASP A 121 -0.21 -6.62 -4.34
CA ASP A 121 -0.64 -6.98 -5.68
C ASP A 121 -1.34 -8.34 -5.75
N LEU A 122 -0.99 -9.28 -4.87
CA LEU A 122 -1.62 -10.60 -4.78
C LEU A 122 -2.88 -10.64 -3.90
N ASN A 123 -3.28 -9.54 -3.26
CA ASN A 123 -4.47 -9.54 -2.39
C ASN A 123 -5.74 -10.07 -3.09
N PRO A 124 -6.08 -9.67 -4.34
CA PRO A 124 -7.27 -10.17 -5.01
C PRO A 124 -7.20 -11.67 -5.32
N VAL A 125 -6.00 -12.19 -5.66
CA VAL A 125 -5.75 -13.63 -5.88
C VAL A 125 -5.97 -14.41 -4.58
N ARG A 126 -5.36 -13.94 -3.48
CA ARG A 126 -5.52 -14.56 -2.15
C ARG A 126 -6.95 -14.48 -1.60
N ALA A 127 -7.72 -13.52 -2.04
CA ALA A 127 -9.14 -13.41 -1.73
C ALA A 127 -10.04 -14.28 -2.62
N GLY A 128 -9.47 -15.00 -3.60
CA GLY A 128 -10.20 -15.85 -4.53
C GLY A 128 -11.09 -15.08 -5.51
N LEU A 129 -10.78 -13.80 -5.76
CA LEU A 129 -11.56 -12.95 -6.66
C LEU A 129 -11.13 -13.10 -8.13
N ILE A 130 -9.87 -13.44 -8.36
CA ILE A 130 -9.24 -13.62 -9.65
C ILE A 130 -8.18 -14.71 -9.58
N GLU A 131 -7.76 -15.22 -10.73
CA GLU A 131 -6.72 -16.25 -10.82
C GLU A 131 -5.30 -15.64 -10.92
N SER A 132 -5.12 -14.52 -11.62
CA SER A 132 -3.83 -13.85 -11.78
C SER A 132 -3.90 -12.39 -11.35
N ALA A 133 -2.86 -11.86 -10.70
CA ALA A 133 -2.78 -10.46 -10.29
C ALA A 133 -2.99 -9.48 -11.46
N GLY A 134 -2.65 -9.92 -12.68
CA GLY A 134 -2.85 -9.16 -13.91
C GLY A 134 -4.30 -8.92 -14.30
N ASP A 135 -5.23 -9.71 -13.77
CA ASP A 135 -6.66 -9.60 -14.06
C ASP A 135 -7.37 -8.58 -13.15
N TRP A 136 -6.69 -8.09 -12.10
CA TRP A 136 -7.24 -7.07 -11.23
C TRP A 136 -6.92 -5.66 -11.70
N ALA A 137 -7.95 -5.01 -12.24
CA ALA A 137 -7.81 -3.67 -12.80
C ALA A 137 -7.43 -2.59 -11.76
N TRP A 138 -7.68 -2.82 -10.48
CA TRP A 138 -7.65 -1.82 -9.42
C TRP A 138 -6.47 -1.99 -8.47
N SER A 139 -5.30 -2.33 -9.04
CA SER A 139 -4.02 -2.40 -8.32
C SER A 139 -2.88 -1.74 -9.10
N SER A 140 -1.74 -1.58 -8.41
CA SER A 140 -0.48 -1.13 -9.01
C SER A 140 0.13 -2.13 -9.99
N HIS A 141 -0.25 -3.40 -9.93
CA HIS A 141 0.32 -4.47 -10.75
C HIS A 141 0.33 -4.13 -12.25
N GLY A 142 -0.79 -3.59 -12.77
CA GLY A 142 -0.88 -3.22 -14.19
C GLY A 142 0.10 -2.12 -14.61
N ALA A 143 0.42 -1.18 -13.71
CA ALA A 143 1.42 -0.14 -13.96
C ALA A 143 2.85 -0.70 -13.87
N HIS A 144 3.13 -1.53 -12.86
CA HIS A 144 4.45 -2.16 -12.70
C HIS A 144 4.80 -3.16 -13.81
N THR A 145 3.80 -3.74 -14.47
CA THR A 145 3.99 -4.68 -15.59
C THR A 145 3.85 -4.04 -16.97
N GLY A 146 3.81 -2.71 -17.05
CA GLY A 146 3.71 -1.97 -18.31
C GLY A 146 2.37 -2.11 -19.03
N ARG A 147 1.38 -2.79 -18.45
CA ARG A 147 0.02 -2.94 -19.03
C ARG A 147 -0.79 -1.64 -18.97
N ARG A 148 -0.37 -0.68 -18.14
CA ARG A 148 -0.95 0.66 -17.99
C ARG A 148 0.13 1.68 -17.71
N PRO A 149 -0.11 2.97 -18.05
CA PRO A 149 0.79 4.05 -17.65
C PRO A 149 0.95 4.10 -16.12
N SER A 150 2.18 4.26 -15.66
CA SER A 150 2.46 4.46 -14.24
C SER A 150 2.16 5.93 -13.87
N PRO A 151 1.31 6.18 -12.87
CA PRO A 151 1.09 7.54 -12.39
C PRO A 151 2.34 8.04 -11.66
N ARG A 152 2.58 9.37 -11.71
CA ARG A 152 3.79 9.99 -11.14
C ARG A 152 4.01 9.74 -9.65
N TRP A 153 2.95 9.52 -8.89
CA TRP A 153 3.02 9.24 -7.46
C TRP A 153 3.34 7.77 -7.13
N LEU A 154 3.36 6.90 -8.15
CA LEU A 154 3.74 5.49 -8.01
C LEU A 154 5.19 5.31 -8.42
N ALA A 155 6.03 4.90 -7.49
CA ALA A 155 7.48 4.76 -7.64
C ALA A 155 7.87 3.47 -8.37
N SER A 156 7.32 3.22 -9.58
CA SER A 156 7.56 2.00 -10.35
C SER A 156 9.02 1.84 -10.74
N GLU A 157 9.68 2.91 -11.21
CA GLU A 157 11.08 2.86 -11.61
C GLU A 157 12.00 2.51 -10.44
N GLU A 158 11.76 3.12 -9.27
CA GLU A 158 12.51 2.83 -8.04
C GLU A 158 12.31 1.36 -7.60
N LEU A 159 11.07 0.88 -7.63
CA LEU A 159 10.74 -0.51 -7.29
C LEU A 159 11.42 -1.50 -8.24
N HIS A 160 11.40 -1.21 -9.54
CA HIS A 160 12.09 -2.01 -10.57
C HIS A 160 13.60 -2.01 -10.34
N GLY A 161 14.19 -0.86 -10.02
CA GLY A 161 15.62 -0.76 -9.70
C GLY A 161 16.02 -1.66 -8.53
N ILE A 162 15.22 -1.68 -7.47
CA ILE A 162 15.43 -2.55 -6.30
C ILE A 162 15.33 -4.04 -6.69
N LEU A 163 14.30 -4.41 -7.46
CA LEU A 163 14.12 -5.78 -7.92
C LEU A 163 15.29 -6.25 -8.80
N MET A 164 15.75 -5.40 -9.71
CA MET A 164 16.86 -5.71 -10.60
C MET A 164 18.18 -5.87 -9.83
N ALA A 165 18.43 -5.04 -8.82
CA ALA A 165 19.63 -5.13 -7.99
C ALA A 165 19.67 -6.41 -7.14
N GLN A 166 18.51 -6.92 -6.68
CA GLN A 166 18.42 -8.16 -5.92
C GLN A 166 18.41 -9.43 -6.76
N SER A 167 18.25 -9.29 -8.07
CA SER A 167 18.17 -10.44 -8.96
C SER A 167 19.53 -10.79 -9.57
N SER A 168 19.83 -12.09 -9.74
CA SER A 168 21.09 -12.49 -10.40
C SER A 168 21.14 -11.98 -11.85
N ALA A 169 22.34 -11.59 -12.30
CA ALA A 169 22.59 -11.05 -13.65
C ALA A 169 22.22 -11.99 -14.82
N ALA A 170 21.92 -13.26 -14.55
CA ALA A 170 21.59 -14.28 -15.56
C ALA A 170 20.13 -14.21 -16.07
N ARG A 171 19.25 -13.39 -15.47
CA ARG A 171 17.86 -13.28 -15.93
C ARG A 171 17.72 -12.25 -17.03
N THR A 172 17.22 -12.67 -18.19
CA THR A 172 16.87 -11.83 -19.35
C THR A 172 15.44 -11.29 -19.21
N GLY A 173 15.12 -10.20 -19.90
CA GLY A 173 13.77 -9.59 -19.91
C GLY A 173 13.75 -8.17 -19.35
N SER A 174 12.66 -7.43 -19.64
CA SER A 174 12.46 -6.08 -19.11
C SER A 174 12.15 -6.11 -17.61
N ALA A 175 12.28 -4.96 -16.93
CA ALA A 175 11.96 -4.85 -15.51
C ALA A 175 10.49 -5.19 -15.21
N GLU A 176 9.60 -4.82 -16.13
CA GLU A 176 8.16 -5.10 -16.06
C GLU A 176 7.86 -6.61 -16.16
N GLN A 177 8.52 -7.30 -17.10
CA GLN A 177 8.39 -8.75 -17.24
C GLN A 177 8.89 -9.47 -16.00
N ARG A 178 10.05 -9.07 -15.49
CA ARG A 178 10.64 -9.65 -14.27
C ARG A 178 9.78 -9.40 -13.03
N TYR A 179 9.15 -8.23 -12.96
CA TYR A 179 8.23 -7.95 -11.87
C TYR A 179 6.99 -8.85 -11.93
N ALA A 180 6.41 -9.04 -13.11
CA ALA A 180 5.27 -9.95 -13.31
C ALA A 180 5.61 -11.38 -12.88
N GLU A 181 6.73 -11.92 -13.35
CA GLU A 181 7.21 -13.27 -12.99
C GLU A 181 7.48 -13.41 -11.49
N TRP A 182 8.08 -12.38 -10.89
CA TRP A 182 8.41 -12.37 -9.47
C TRP A 182 7.15 -12.33 -8.61
N VAL A 183 6.14 -11.54 -8.98
CA VAL A 183 4.85 -11.51 -8.27
C VAL A 183 4.18 -12.87 -8.35
N GLU A 184 4.07 -13.46 -9.54
CA GLU A 184 3.41 -14.74 -9.75
C GLU A 184 4.11 -15.90 -9.01
N ALA A 185 5.44 -15.93 -8.98
CA ALA A 185 6.22 -16.92 -8.23
C ALA A 185 5.96 -16.88 -6.71
N GLY A 186 5.37 -15.79 -6.20
CA GLY A 186 5.07 -15.61 -4.79
C GLY A 186 3.63 -15.94 -4.37
N ARG A 187 2.81 -16.55 -5.24
CA ARG A 187 1.38 -16.82 -4.94
C ARG A 187 1.18 -17.60 -3.65
N ASP A 188 1.99 -18.64 -3.43
CA ASP A 188 1.89 -19.56 -2.30
C ASP A 188 2.77 -19.15 -1.12
N ILE A 189 3.49 -18.01 -1.24
CA ILE A 189 4.40 -17.52 -0.20
C ILE A 189 3.66 -16.54 0.70
N ASP A 190 3.45 -16.87 1.97
CA ASP A 190 2.86 -15.96 2.97
C ASP A 190 3.92 -15.42 3.94
N LEU A 191 4.95 -14.78 3.39
CA LEU A 191 5.98 -14.10 4.19
C LEU A 191 5.40 -12.95 5.02
N TRP A 192 4.31 -12.35 4.55
CA TRP A 192 3.62 -11.29 5.28
C TRP A 192 3.20 -11.73 6.68
N ARG A 193 2.51 -12.87 6.82
CA ARG A 193 2.08 -13.36 8.13
C ARG A 193 3.24 -13.82 9.00
N GLN A 194 4.26 -14.40 8.37
CA GLN A 194 5.44 -14.91 9.07
C GLN A 194 6.33 -13.78 9.60
N SER A 195 6.44 -12.66 8.87
CA SER A 195 7.37 -11.58 9.17
C SER A 195 6.73 -10.37 9.86
N LEU A 196 5.38 -10.36 10.04
CA LEU A 196 4.67 -9.24 10.66
C LEU A 196 4.73 -9.31 12.18
N LEU A 197 5.73 -8.69 12.78
CA LEU A 197 5.94 -8.65 14.23
C LEU A 197 4.89 -7.77 14.93
N GLY A 198 4.05 -8.41 15.75
CA GLY A 198 3.04 -7.72 16.56
C GLY A 198 2.04 -6.86 15.76
N GLY A 199 1.87 -7.15 14.46
CA GLY A 199 0.98 -6.38 13.56
C GLY A 199 1.45 -4.94 13.25
N ARG A 200 2.70 -4.59 13.58
CA ARG A 200 3.23 -3.23 13.47
C ARG A 200 4.51 -3.10 12.65
N PHE A 201 5.29 -4.16 12.51
CA PHE A 201 6.60 -4.14 11.87
C PHE A 201 6.70 -5.30 10.89
N LEU A 202 6.97 -5.01 9.63
CA LEU A 202 7.39 -5.98 8.62
C LEU A 202 8.91 -5.84 8.48
N GLY A 203 9.62 -6.70 9.20
CA GLY A 203 11.07 -6.64 9.37
C GLY A 203 11.53 -7.65 10.40
N ASP A 204 12.83 -7.70 10.65
CA ASP A 204 13.40 -8.48 11.72
C ASP A 204 13.27 -7.80 13.11
N ALA A 205 13.72 -8.49 14.16
CA ALA A 205 13.68 -7.96 15.52
C ALA A 205 14.55 -6.70 15.68
N ALA A 206 15.69 -6.63 14.98
CA ALA A 206 16.58 -5.48 15.02
C ALA A 206 15.94 -4.24 14.37
N PHE A 207 15.25 -4.41 13.24
CA PHE A 207 14.46 -3.35 12.63
C PHE A 207 13.38 -2.83 13.58
N ALA A 208 12.60 -3.73 14.17
CA ALA A 208 11.54 -3.35 15.10
C ALA A 208 12.06 -2.58 16.31
N GLU A 209 13.26 -2.93 16.81
CA GLU A 209 13.90 -2.22 17.91
C GLU A 209 14.40 -0.85 17.49
N ARG A 210 15.08 -0.71 16.33
CA ARG A 210 15.48 0.60 15.77
C ARG A 210 14.29 1.55 15.67
N VAL A 211 13.16 1.08 15.14
CA VAL A 211 11.94 1.88 15.00
C VAL A 211 11.40 2.34 16.36
N ARG A 212 11.45 1.48 17.41
CA ARG A 212 11.03 1.87 18.76
C ARG A 212 11.96 2.90 19.39
N GLN A 213 13.27 2.75 19.22
CA GLN A 213 14.27 3.67 19.75
C GLN A 213 14.17 5.06 19.10
N GLU A 214 13.97 5.12 17.77
CA GLU A 214 13.76 6.37 17.07
C GLU A 214 12.46 7.09 17.51
N ALA A 215 11.44 6.33 17.87
CA ALA A 215 10.20 6.87 18.44
C ALA A 215 10.36 7.38 19.88
N ALA A 216 11.27 6.79 20.67
CA ALA A 216 11.51 7.19 22.06
C ALA A 216 12.41 8.44 22.18
N SER A 217 13.14 8.77 21.13
CA SER A 217 14.06 9.93 21.08
C SER A 217 13.39 11.23 20.61
N ARG A 218 12.08 11.22 20.41
CA ARG A 218 11.25 12.38 20.00
C ARG A 218 10.24 12.77 21.07
#